data_51de2dad0e9ca2247770b608cd278f6d
#
_entry.id   51de2dad0e9ca2247770b608cd278f6d
#
_cell.length_a   1.000
_cell.length_b   1.000
_cell.length_c   1.000
_cell.angle_alpha   90.00
_cell.angle_beta   90.00
_cell.angle_gamma   90.00
#
_symmetry.space_group_name_H-M   'P 1'
#
loop_
_entity.id
_entity.type
_entity.pdbx_description
1 polymer ?
#
loop_
_entity_poly.entity_id
_entity_poly.type
_entity_poly.pdbx_seq_one_letter_code
_entity_poly.pdbx_strand_id
1 'polypeptide(L)'
;MNLLPKIDWGKIERFIGSLKFAVIVISLFTIGMIIGTFLESYYGTDFANRAVYKTPAFMMIQFGILLSIIFAAILRLPPKKRLYGFYTIHSGLIIIGMGSLITYVAGVDGQITLAPNEPNRQVILSKDIIKITYPTEGKQITSFLPFSAFKTSLNETYDNISIKEYIPFAEGKFAWTDPINKYPADAQIHSSKYHFKNAFAEQDLTLSIHPEAGQEFQSTLTMGPLSFNYYPASLAHCFAQNNPSKIILWNSVTAECFTPEERHLVIKTTGANNRFVVLPYNNSFLTFFPDFSPFPMDTKLQTDEKSIIRAFSKKLFEEKPNLFLFGKQAAWYSKSENKWVLKDLALKGASVTLPWMNAEITLTDHQDRLVPFNIPESTIPIQKNGSLIKGDIRAVRLEILGKEYWVTNYSPLSLLIQGKKVVIEATKEALTLPFELAL
;
A
#
# COMPACT_ATOMS: atom_id res chain seq x y z
N MET A 1 55.99 7.91 -22.70
CA MET A 1 56.34 6.50 -22.49
C MET A 1 55.02 5.74 -22.41
N ASN A 2 54.58 5.16 -23.58
CA ASN A 2 53.29 4.46 -23.68
C ASN A 2 53.42 3.05 -23.13
N LEU A 3 53.01 2.80 -21.90
CA LEU A 3 53.04 1.50 -21.19
C LEU A 3 51.71 0.74 -21.29
N LEU A 4 50.85 1.02 -22.27
CA LEU A 4 49.70 0.15 -22.50
C LEU A 4 50.12 -1.00 -23.37
N PRO A 5 49.96 -2.31 -22.90
CA PRO A 5 50.26 -3.46 -23.70
C PRO A 5 49.38 -3.45 -24.95
N LYS A 6 50.01 -3.61 -26.14
CA LYS A 6 49.30 -3.76 -27.42
C LYS A 6 48.34 -4.97 -27.29
N ILE A 7 47.05 -4.68 -27.25
CA ILE A 7 46.01 -5.74 -27.21
C ILE A 7 46.05 -6.49 -28.52
N ASP A 8 46.36 -7.78 -28.46
CA ASP A 8 46.34 -8.69 -29.62
C ASP A 8 44.90 -9.14 -29.90
N TRP A 9 44.18 -8.34 -30.67
CA TRP A 9 42.80 -8.59 -31.05
C TRP A 9 42.60 -9.97 -31.67
N GLY A 10 43.54 -10.46 -32.49
CA GLY A 10 43.43 -11.79 -33.14
C GLY A 10 43.48 -12.95 -32.15
N LYS A 11 44.11 -12.78 -30.97
CA LYS A 11 44.06 -13.81 -29.92
C LYS A 11 42.71 -13.79 -29.18
N ILE A 12 42.16 -12.60 -28.96
CA ILE A 12 40.85 -12.43 -28.30
C ILE A 12 39.75 -13.07 -29.18
N GLU A 13 39.69 -12.72 -30.45
CA GLU A 13 38.71 -13.27 -31.39
C GLU A 13 38.75 -14.79 -31.44
N ARG A 14 40.00 -15.39 -31.57
CA ARG A 14 40.16 -16.84 -31.54
C ARG A 14 39.77 -17.48 -30.23
N PHE A 15 39.98 -16.82 -29.11
CA PHE A 15 39.52 -17.32 -27.81
C PHE A 15 38.01 -17.31 -27.70
N ILE A 16 37.31 -16.18 -28.03
CA ILE A 16 35.85 -16.05 -27.98
C ILE A 16 35.16 -17.05 -28.91
N GLY A 17 35.71 -17.26 -30.14
CA GLY A 17 35.18 -18.26 -31.11
C GLY A 17 35.62 -19.69 -30.85
N SER A 18 36.30 -19.98 -29.73
CA SER A 18 36.79 -21.31 -29.38
C SER A 18 35.74 -22.16 -28.67
N LEU A 19 35.86 -23.49 -28.81
CA LEU A 19 35.01 -24.44 -28.07
C LEU A 19 35.19 -24.30 -26.55
N LYS A 20 36.37 -23.94 -26.07
CA LYS A 20 36.65 -23.76 -24.64
C LYS A 20 35.82 -22.63 -24.06
N PHE A 21 35.78 -21.47 -24.73
CA PHE A 21 34.98 -20.35 -24.30
C PHE A 21 33.46 -20.66 -24.37
N ALA A 22 33.01 -21.31 -25.44
CA ALA A 22 31.61 -21.74 -25.59
C ALA A 22 31.18 -22.66 -24.43
N VAL A 23 31.98 -23.65 -24.06
CA VAL A 23 31.68 -24.55 -22.93
C VAL A 23 31.60 -23.78 -21.62
N ILE A 24 32.51 -22.83 -21.37
CA ILE A 24 32.51 -22.02 -20.15
C ILE A 24 31.19 -21.21 -20.04
N VAL A 25 30.84 -20.43 -21.08
CA VAL A 25 29.67 -19.57 -21.03
C VAL A 25 28.35 -20.36 -20.98
N ILE A 26 28.26 -21.51 -21.69
CA ILE A 26 27.10 -22.41 -21.63
C ILE A 26 26.98 -23.02 -20.22
N SER A 27 28.09 -23.44 -19.61
CA SER A 27 28.06 -23.96 -18.24
C SER A 27 27.62 -22.91 -17.23
N LEU A 28 28.13 -21.69 -17.33
CA LEU A 28 27.67 -20.55 -16.46
C LEU A 28 26.19 -20.25 -16.67
N PHE A 29 25.73 -20.24 -17.91
CA PHE A 29 24.33 -20.07 -18.24
C PHE A 29 23.46 -21.16 -17.62
N THR A 30 23.85 -22.41 -17.77
CA THR A 30 23.12 -23.56 -17.20
C THR A 30 23.06 -23.47 -15.67
N ILE A 31 24.16 -23.13 -15.01
CA ILE A 31 24.19 -22.93 -13.55
C ILE A 31 23.23 -21.80 -13.16
N GLY A 32 23.27 -20.67 -13.87
CA GLY A 32 22.35 -19.55 -13.63
C GLY A 32 20.88 -19.95 -13.80
N MET A 33 20.56 -20.73 -14.84
CA MET A 33 19.20 -21.26 -15.05
C MET A 33 18.75 -22.18 -13.92
N ILE A 34 19.64 -23.09 -13.45
CA ILE A 34 19.34 -23.98 -12.33
C ILE A 34 19.05 -23.14 -11.07
N ILE A 35 19.92 -22.19 -10.72
CA ILE A 35 19.73 -21.30 -9.56
C ILE A 35 18.42 -20.53 -9.71
N GLY A 36 18.18 -19.92 -10.88
CA GLY A 36 16.97 -19.16 -11.15
C GLY A 36 15.68 -19.98 -10.97
N THR A 37 15.68 -21.22 -11.48
CA THR A 37 14.52 -22.12 -11.37
C THR A 37 14.24 -22.50 -9.91
N PHE A 38 15.27 -22.76 -9.10
CA PHE A 38 15.08 -23.00 -7.68
C PHE A 38 14.53 -21.75 -6.96
N LEU A 39 15.11 -20.57 -7.22
CA LEU A 39 14.62 -19.33 -6.66
C LEU A 39 13.17 -19.04 -7.08
N GLU A 40 12.82 -19.30 -8.33
CA GLU A 40 11.46 -19.13 -8.83
C GLU A 40 10.46 -20.04 -8.11
N SER A 41 10.84 -21.31 -7.88
CA SER A 41 9.98 -22.27 -7.19
C SER A 41 9.67 -21.89 -5.74
N TYR A 42 10.66 -21.33 -5.02
CA TYR A 42 10.49 -20.98 -3.60
C TYR A 42 10.04 -19.55 -3.35
N TYR A 43 10.49 -18.60 -4.18
CA TYR A 43 10.36 -17.16 -3.93
C TYR A 43 9.54 -16.44 -5.00
N GLY A 44 9.11 -17.12 -6.04
CA GLY A 44 8.29 -16.60 -7.12
C GLY A 44 9.09 -16.01 -8.29
N THR A 45 8.39 -15.90 -9.41
CA THR A 45 8.95 -15.46 -10.70
C THR A 45 9.50 -14.05 -10.65
N ASP A 46 8.81 -13.11 -9.95
CA ASP A 46 9.27 -11.71 -9.85
C ASP A 46 10.62 -11.62 -9.11
N PHE A 47 10.79 -12.37 -8.02
CA PHE A 47 12.06 -12.43 -7.30
C PHE A 47 13.17 -13.06 -8.14
N ALA A 48 12.92 -14.19 -8.82
CA ALA A 48 13.91 -14.85 -9.67
C ALA A 48 14.34 -13.97 -10.85
N ASN A 49 13.40 -13.23 -11.45
CA ASN A 49 13.70 -12.25 -12.49
C ASN A 49 14.65 -11.15 -11.99
N ARG A 50 14.39 -10.61 -10.81
CA ARG A 50 15.18 -9.52 -10.21
C ARG A 50 16.54 -10.01 -9.70
N ALA A 51 16.59 -11.22 -9.14
CA ALA A 51 17.80 -11.77 -8.52
C ALA A 51 18.74 -12.46 -9.49
N VAL A 52 18.22 -13.02 -10.62
CA VAL A 52 19.01 -13.81 -11.57
C VAL A 52 18.76 -13.39 -13.00
N TYR A 53 17.57 -13.65 -13.55
CA TYR A 53 17.35 -13.66 -15.00
C TYR A 53 17.53 -12.29 -15.70
N LYS A 54 17.16 -11.19 -15.04
CA LYS A 54 17.31 -9.82 -15.58
C LYS A 54 18.48 -9.06 -14.95
N THR A 55 19.40 -9.76 -14.26
CA THR A 55 20.61 -9.12 -13.72
C THR A 55 21.62 -8.83 -14.83
N PRO A 56 22.41 -7.74 -14.69
CA PRO A 56 23.47 -7.43 -15.66
C PRO A 56 24.47 -8.58 -15.84
N ALA A 57 24.78 -9.32 -14.77
CA ALA A 57 25.69 -10.47 -14.82
C ALA A 57 25.15 -11.59 -15.70
N PHE A 58 23.88 -11.96 -15.54
CA PHE A 58 23.25 -13.00 -16.36
C PHE A 58 23.08 -12.57 -17.82
N MET A 59 22.76 -11.30 -18.04
CA MET A 59 22.71 -10.71 -19.39
C MET A 59 24.07 -10.72 -20.08
N MET A 60 25.18 -10.46 -19.36
CA MET A 60 26.53 -10.58 -19.91
C MET A 60 26.87 -12.02 -20.32
N ILE A 61 26.42 -13.02 -19.56
CA ILE A 61 26.61 -14.44 -19.93
C ILE A 61 25.87 -14.76 -21.24
N GLN A 62 24.60 -14.32 -21.36
CA GLN A 62 23.83 -14.51 -22.60
C GLN A 62 24.46 -13.81 -23.81
N PHE A 63 24.95 -12.58 -23.62
CA PHE A 63 25.66 -11.84 -24.63
C PHE A 63 26.98 -12.54 -25.00
N GLY A 64 27.69 -13.15 -24.05
CA GLY A 64 28.88 -13.96 -24.28
C GLY A 64 28.59 -15.18 -25.13
N ILE A 65 27.44 -15.87 -24.94
CA ILE A 65 27.00 -16.97 -25.81
C ILE A 65 26.81 -16.47 -27.25
N LEU A 66 26.07 -15.35 -27.43
CA LEU A 66 25.83 -14.77 -28.75
C LEU A 66 27.14 -14.41 -29.45
N LEU A 67 28.08 -13.77 -28.76
CA LEU A 67 29.39 -13.43 -29.28
C LEU A 67 30.18 -14.69 -29.66
N SER A 68 30.16 -15.75 -28.84
CA SER A 68 30.83 -17.01 -29.14
C SER A 68 30.32 -17.62 -30.45
N ILE A 69 29.01 -17.63 -30.67
CA ILE A 69 28.36 -18.14 -31.88
C ILE A 69 28.77 -17.32 -33.12
N ILE A 70 28.75 -15.98 -33.01
CA ILE A 70 29.15 -15.06 -34.08
C ILE A 70 30.62 -15.27 -34.47
N PHE A 71 31.56 -15.25 -33.50
CA PHE A 71 32.98 -15.43 -33.78
C PHE A 71 33.30 -16.84 -34.28
N ALA A 72 32.60 -17.88 -33.76
CA ALA A 72 32.74 -19.23 -34.29
C ALA A 72 32.35 -19.31 -35.78
N ALA A 73 31.35 -18.57 -36.23
CA ALA A 73 30.96 -18.51 -37.63
C ALA A 73 31.96 -17.70 -38.49
N ILE A 74 32.37 -16.52 -38.02
CA ILE A 74 33.29 -15.61 -38.76
C ILE A 74 34.68 -16.27 -38.96
N LEU A 75 35.24 -16.88 -37.92
CA LEU A 75 36.55 -17.49 -37.97
C LEU A 75 36.65 -18.68 -38.91
N ARG A 76 35.51 -19.23 -39.39
CA ARG A 76 35.47 -20.32 -40.36
C ARG A 76 35.19 -19.85 -41.79
N LEU A 77 35.12 -18.56 -42.03
CA LEU A 77 35.04 -18.02 -43.40
C LEU A 77 36.39 -18.17 -44.16
N PRO A 78 36.40 -18.35 -45.50
CA PRO A 78 35.26 -18.42 -46.39
C PRO A 78 34.52 -19.78 -46.33
N PRO A 79 33.23 -19.82 -46.75
CA PRO A 79 32.37 -21.00 -46.62
C PRO A 79 32.87 -22.17 -47.47
N LYS A 80 33.03 -23.36 -46.82
CA LYS A 80 33.40 -24.62 -47.49
C LYS A 80 32.16 -25.52 -47.57
N LYS A 81 31.99 -26.23 -48.72
CA LYS A 81 30.81 -27.11 -48.95
C LYS A 81 30.53 -28.07 -47.79
N ARG A 82 31.56 -28.65 -47.19
CA ARG A 82 31.47 -29.59 -46.04
C ARG A 82 30.94 -28.94 -44.76
N LEU A 83 30.88 -27.59 -44.67
CA LEU A 83 30.50 -26.84 -43.49
C LEU A 83 29.13 -26.15 -43.69
N TYR A 84 28.37 -26.40 -44.75
CA TYR A 84 27.10 -25.77 -44.98
C TYR A 84 26.13 -25.98 -43.83
N GLY A 85 26.01 -27.19 -43.26
CA GLY A 85 25.19 -27.46 -42.10
C GLY A 85 25.60 -26.64 -40.87
N PHE A 86 26.90 -26.45 -40.65
CA PHE A 86 27.43 -25.60 -39.60
C PHE A 86 26.97 -24.15 -39.78
N TYR A 87 27.08 -23.56 -40.97
CA TYR A 87 26.66 -22.18 -41.20
C TYR A 87 25.15 -22.03 -41.10
N THR A 88 24.35 -22.97 -41.56
CA THR A 88 22.89 -22.94 -41.43
C THR A 88 22.46 -22.87 -39.97
N ILE A 89 23.05 -23.75 -39.11
CA ILE A 89 22.74 -23.77 -37.67
C ILE A 89 23.22 -22.48 -37.02
N HIS A 90 24.44 -22.02 -37.27
CA HIS A 90 24.98 -20.83 -36.62
C HIS A 90 24.26 -19.54 -37.05
N SER A 91 23.89 -19.41 -38.33
CA SER A 91 23.09 -18.28 -38.78
C SER A 91 21.70 -18.25 -38.15
N GLY A 92 21.06 -19.43 -38.01
CA GLY A 92 19.78 -19.52 -37.28
C GLY A 92 19.91 -19.09 -35.78
N LEU A 93 20.97 -19.58 -35.11
CA LEU A 93 21.24 -19.20 -33.73
C LEU A 93 21.56 -17.69 -33.55
N ILE A 94 22.27 -17.08 -34.53
CA ILE A 94 22.53 -15.65 -34.56
C ILE A 94 21.23 -14.87 -34.68
N ILE A 95 20.32 -15.26 -35.57
CA ILE A 95 19.01 -14.62 -35.77
C ILE A 95 18.19 -14.71 -34.47
N ILE A 96 18.13 -15.88 -33.84
CA ILE A 96 17.44 -16.07 -32.55
C ILE A 96 18.07 -15.20 -31.48
N GLY A 97 19.39 -15.16 -31.35
CA GLY A 97 20.09 -14.36 -30.37
C GLY A 97 19.88 -12.85 -30.57
N MET A 98 19.90 -12.40 -31.84
CA MET A 98 19.59 -11.00 -32.18
C MET A 98 18.12 -10.67 -31.86
N GLY A 99 17.17 -11.56 -32.17
CA GLY A 99 15.77 -11.39 -31.80
C GLY A 99 15.57 -11.29 -30.28
N SER A 100 16.25 -12.16 -29.52
CA SER A 100 16.24 -12.10 -28.06
C SER A 100 16.79 -10.77 -27.51
N LEU A 101 17.86 -10.26 -28.11
CA LEU A 101 18.43 -8.95 -27.73
C LEU A 101 17.46 -7.81 -28.02
N ILE A 102 16.81 -7.81 -29.17
CA ILE A 102 15.78 -6.80 -29.52
C ILE A 102 14.62 -6.87 -28.55
N THR A 103 14.13 -8.06 -28.24
CA THR A 103 13.05 -8.26 -27.26
C THR A 103 13.44 -7.75 -25.86
N TYR A 104 14.68 -7.98 -25.46
CA TYR A 104 15.16 -7.48 -24.17
C TYR A 104 15.21 -5.95 -24.10
N VAL A 105 15.65 -5.29 -25.18
CA VAL A 105 15.81 -3.82 -25.22
C VAL A 105 14.49 -3.10 -25.47
N ALA A 106 13.66 -3.62 -26.36
CA ALA A 106 12.46 -2.95 -26.85
C ALA A 106 11.15 -3.67 -26.50
N GLY A 107 11.22 -4.87 -25.91
CA GLY A 107 10.03 -5.64 -25.53
C GLY A 107 9.30 -5.01 -24.35
N VAL A 108 7.98 -5.07 -24.38
CA VAL A 108 7.09 -4.63 -23.30
C VAL A 108 6.34 -5.85 -22.77
N ASP A 109 6.66 -6.24 -21.54
CA ASP A 109 6.01 -7.36 -20.86
C ASP A 109 4.94 -6.83 -19.90
N GLY A 110 3.73 -7.34 -20.02
CA GLY A 110 2.63 -6.96 -19.16
C GLY A 110 1.55 -8.03 -19.06
N GLN A 111 0.64 -7.83 -18.12
CA GLN A 111 -0.51 -8.69 -17.88
C GLN A 111 -1.79 -7.86 -17.93
N ILE A 112 -2.83 -8.41 -18.53
CA ILE A 112 -4.17 -7.84 -18.52
C ILE A 112 -5.11 -8.80 -17.79
N THR A 113 -5.86 -8.28 -16.83
CA THR A 113 -6.89 -9.05 -16.13
C THR A 113 -8.21 -8.88 -16.87
N LEU A 114 -8.77 -9.98 -17.33
CA LEU A 114 -10.08 -10.01 -17.99
C LEU A 114 -11.10 -10.67 -17.07
N ALA A 115 -12.21 -9.96 -16.82
CA ALA A 115 -13.37 -10.52 -16.16
C ALA A 115 -14.48 -10.81 -17.19
N PRO A 116 -15.33 -11.83 -16.98
CA PRO A 116 -16.44 -12.11 -17.89
C PRO A 116 -17.36 -10.90 -18.06
N ASN A 117 -17.62 -10.51 -19.29
CA ASN A 117 -18.45 -9.35 -19.66
C ASN A 117 -17.92 -7.97 -19.24
N GLU A 118 -16.66 -7.87 -18.84
CA GLU A 118 -16.01 -6.60 -18.51
C GLU A 118 -14.81 -6.37 -19.45
N PRO A 119 -14.95 -5.58 -20.52
CA PRO A 119 -13.83 -5.27 -21.39
C PRO A 119 -12.78 -4.43 -20.67
N ASN A 120 -11.51 -4.75 -20.87
CA ASN A 120 -10.40 -4.03 -20.26
C ASN A 120 -9.38 -3.60 -21.32
N ARG A 121 -8.78 -2.43 -21.08
CA ARG A 121 -7.72 -1.84 -21.93
C ARG A 121 -6.38 -1.71 -21.21
N GLN A 122 -6.35 -1.93 -19.90
CA GLN A 122 -5.16 -1.66 -19.09
C GLN A 122 -4.28 -2.89 -18.97
N VAL A 123 -3.08 -2.80 -19.53
CA VAL A 123 -2.02 -3.78 -19.34
C VAL A 123 -1.12 -3.30 -18.19
N ILE A 124 -1.01 -4.09 -17.14
CA ILE A 124 -0.12 -3.84 -16.01
C ILE A 124 1.26 -4.36 -16.38
N LEU A 125 2.24 -3.46 -16.44
CA LEU A 125 3.62 -3.78 -16.79
C LEU A 125 4.41 -4.32 -15.58
N SER A 126 5.56 -4.92 -15.86
CA SER A 126 6.43 -5.47 -14.80
C SER A 126 7.23 -4.40 -14.04
N LYS A 127 7.17 -3.14 -14.47
CA LYS A 127 7.93 -2.03 -13.87
C LYS A 127 7.19 -1.43 -12.69
N ASP A 128 7.88 -1.31 -11.57
CA ASP A 128 7.37 -0.60 -10.40
C ASP A 128 7.60 0.90 -10.55
N ILE A 129 6.60 1.68 -10.18
CA ILE A 129 6.63 3.15 -10.25
C ILE A 129 6.11 3.76 -8.95
N ILE A 130 6.55 4.97 -8.68
CA ILE A 130 5.86 5.88 -7.79
C ILE A 130 5.13 6.93 -8.62
N LYS A 131 3.86 7.11 -8.33
CA LYS A 131 2.97 8.05 -9.02
C LYS A 131 2.56 9.14 -8.04
N ILE A 132 2.89 10.38 -8.36
CA ILE A 132 2.55 11.57 -7.58
C ILE A 132 1.50 12.35 -8.37
N THR A 133 0.29 12.46 -7.84
CA THR A 133 -0.83 13.12 -8.51
C THR A 133 -1.25 14.36 -7.73
N TYR A 134 -1.42 15.47 -8.44
CA TYR A 134 -1.99 16.73 -7.94
C TYR A 134 -3.39 16.89 -8.54
N PRO A 135 -4.46 16.38 -7.89
CA PRO A 135 -5.80 16.33 -8.48
C PRO A 135 -6.36 17.71 -8.84
N THR A 136 -6.03 18.75 -8.07
CA THR A 136 -6.47 20.12 -8.29
C THR A 136 -5.81 20.80 -9.49
N GLU A 137 -4.62 20.33 -9.89
CA GLU A 137 -3.84 20.90 -11.01
C GLU A 137 -3.89 20.03 -12.26
N GLY A 138 -4.43 18.82 -12.18
CA GLY A 138 -4.36 17.83 -13.25
C GLY A 138 -2.93 17.36 -13.56
N LYS A 139 -1.95 17.66 -12.69
CA LYS A 139 -0.54 17.30 -12.85
C LYS A 139 -0.29 15.92 -12.29
N GLN A 140 0.44 15.11 -13.03
CA GLN A 140 0.91 13.80 -12.58
C GLN A 140 2.41 13.67 -12.88
N ILE A 141 3.16 13.19 -11.90
CA ILE A 141 4.58 12.86 -12.02
C ILE A 141 4.71 11.35 -11.81
N THR A 142 5.48 10.69 -12.66
CA THR A 142 5.78 9.26 -12.55
C THR A 142 7.29 9.08 -12.49
N SER A 143 7.79 8.40 -11.44
CA SER A 143 9.18 8.00 -11.34
C SER A 143 9.28 6.49 -11.33
N PHE A 144 10.24 5.95 -12.09
CA PHE A 144 10.50 4.52 -12.15
C PHE A 144 11.36 4.07 -10.98
N LEU A 145 10.94 3.00 -10.33
CA LEU A 145 11.68 2.40 -9.24
C LEU A 145 12.68 1.35 -9.77
N PRO A 146 13.83 1.16 -9.09
CA PRO A 146 14.85 0.22 -9.55
C PRO A 146 14.32 -1.22 -9.63
N PHE A 147 14.69 -1.92 -10.69
CA PHE A 147 14.40 -3.34 -10.83
C PHE A 147 15.43 -4.16 -10.05
N SER A 148 15.32 -4.16 -8.73
CA SER A 148 16.20 -4.87 -7.79
C SER A 148 15.41 -5.91 -6.99
N ALA A 149 16.04 -7.01 -6.61
CA ALA A 149 15.49 -7.99 -5.68
C ALA A 149 15.59 -7.54 -4.21
N PHE A 150 16.42 -6.54 -3.93
CA PHE A 150 16.74 -6.09 -2.58
C PHE A 150 16.47 -4.60 -2.42
N LYS A 151 16.39 -4.20 -1.19
CA LYS A 151 16.29 -2.81 -0.76
C LYS A 151 17.31 -1.92 -1.48
N THR A 152 16.86 -0.79 -1.99
CA THR A 152 17.68 0.16 -2.73
C THR A 152 17.49 1.56 -2.16
N SER A 153 18.59 2.22 -1.84
CA SER A 153 18.58 3.64 -1.47
C SER A 153 18.46 4.50 -2.71
N LEU A 154 17.63 5.53 -2.63
CA LEU A 154 17.36 6.48 -3.70
C LEU A 154 17.63 7.91 -3.22
N ASN A 155 17.82 8.82 -4.16
CA ASN A 155 17.96 10.24 -3.84
C ASN A 155 17.35 11.09 -4.96
N GLU A 156 16.08 10.84 -5.26
CA GLU A 156 15.32 11.58 -6.26
C GLU A 156 14.37 12.53 -5.55
N THR A 157 14.26 13.76 -6.06
CA THR A 157 13.39 14.78 -5.47
C THR A 157 12.48 15.37 -6.55
N TYR A 158 11.19 15.43 -6.26
CA TYR A 158 10.16 16.01 -7.11
C TYR A 158 9.36 17.02 -6.28
N ASP A 159 9.42 18.29 -6.66
CA ASP A 159 8.87 19.39 -5.86
C ASP A 159 9.43 19.31 -4.41
N ASN A 160 8.59 19.08 -3.41
CA ASN A 160 8.99 18.94 -1.99
C ASN A 160 8.96 17.47 -1.49
N ILE A 161 8.95 16.51 -2.41
CA ILE A 161 8.88 15.07 -2.10
C ILE A 161 10.20 14.43 -2.52
N SER A 162 10.96 13.94 -1.55
CA SER A 162 12.20 13.19 -1.78
C SER A 162 11.96 11.70 -1.60
N ILE A 163 12.32 10.91 -2.62
CA ILE A 163 12.27 9.45 -2.57
C ILE A 163 13.60 8.98 -1.99
N LYS A 164 13.58 8.33 -0.83
CA LYS A 164 14.79 7.93 -0.09
C LYS A 164 15.12 6.46 -0.24
N GLU A 165 14.12 5.60 -0.33
CA GLU A 165 14.31 4.17 -0.29
C GLU A 165 13.19 3.43 -0.98
N TYR A 166 13.54 2.33 -1.64
CA TYR A 166 12.59 1.40 -2.21
C TYR A 166 12.86 -0.03 -1.71
N ILE A 167 11.82 -0.71 -1.27
CA ILE A 167 11.83 -2.11 -0.82
C ILE A 167 10.86 -2.90 -1.70
N PRO A 168 11.34 -3.73 -2.62
CA PRO A 168 10.49 -4.48 -3.55
C PRO A 168 9.72 -5.62 -2.89
N PHE A 169 10.26 -6.17 -1.79
CA PHE A 169 9.65 -7.24 -1.02
C PHE A 169 9.77 -6.89 0.47
N ALA A 170 8.67 -6.47 1.06
CA ALA A 170 8.60 -6.06 2.45
C ALA A 170 7.55 -6.85 3.22
N GLU A 171 7.71 -6.85 4.52
CA GLU A 171 6.73 -7.29 5.50
C GLU A 171 6.49 -6.16 6.49
N GLY A 172 5.24 -5.89 6.83
CA GLY A 172 4.91 -4.90 7.84
C GLY A 172 5.25 -5.42 9.23
N LYS A 173 6.17 -4.74 9.91
CA LYS A 173 6.47 -5.02 11.31
C LYS A 173 5.74 -4.03 12.19
N PHE A 174 4.79 -4.53 12.95
CA PHE A 174 4.04 -3.70 13.88
C PHE A 174 4.94 -3.09 14.95
N ALA A 175 4.79 -1.78 15.18
CA ALA A 175 5.43 -1.05 16.26
C ALA A 175 4.49 0.04 16.80
N TRP A 176 4.66 0.36 18.08
CA TRP A 176 4.14 1.60 18.65
C TRP A 176 5.19 2.69 18.45
N THR A 177 4.80 3.81 17.83
CA THR A 177 5.71 4.91 17.50
C THR A 177 5.16 6.25 17.98
N ASP A 178 6.04 7.23 18.13
CA ASP A 178 5.59 8.61 18.28
C ASP A 178 4.87 9.07 17.01
N PRO A 179 3.79 9.86 17.14
CA PRO A 179 3.09 10.37 15.97
C PRO A 179 3.99 11.27 15.11
N ILE A 180 3.92 11.11 13.79
CA ILE A 180 4.67 11.93 12.81
C ILE A 180 4.32 13.42 12.99
N ASN A 181 3.04 13.72 13.26
CA ASN A 181 2.62 15.05 13.61
C ASN A 181 2.88 15.32 15.08
N LYS A 182 3.57 16.43 15.37
CA LYS A 182 3.76 16.87 16.75
C LYS A 182 2.43 17.45 17.27
N TYR A 183 1.94 16.88 18.35
CA TYR A 183 0.74 17.32 19.05
C TYR A 183 1.13 18.08 20.31
N PRO A 184 0.27 19.02 20.79
CA PRO A 184 0.43 19.69 22.09
C PRO A 184 0.54 18.69 23.24
N ALA A 185 1.11 19.10 24.35
CA ALA A 185 1.31 18.22 25.51
C ALA A 185 0.00 17.70 26.12
N ASP A 186 -1.06 18.52 26.03
CA ASP A 186 -2.42 18.24 26.49
C ASP A 186 -3.28 17.49 25.46
N ALA A 187 -2.74 17.18 24.28
CA ALA A 187 -3.48 16.46 23.26
C ALA A 187 -3.85 15.05 23.72
N GLN A 188 -5.09 14.69 23.47
CA GLN A 188 -5.62 13.36 23.75
C GLN A 188 -5.19 12.40 22.63
N ILE A 189 -4.03 11.78 22.79
CA ILE A 189 -3.51 10.79 21.88
C ILE A 189 -3.46 9.47 22.62
N HIS A 190 -4.19 8.48 22.14
CA HIS A 190 -4.08 7.11 22.61
C HIS A 190 -4.49 6.14 21.52
N SER A 191 -4.01 4.93 21.66
CA SER A 191 -4.28 3.82 20.75
C SER A 191 -4.40 2.53 21.55
N SER A 192 -5.18 1.59 21.05
CA SER A 192 -5.42 0.33 21.75
C SER A 192 -5.51 -0.84 20.79
N LYS A 193 -5.10 -2.01 21.29
CA LYS A 193 -5.40 -3.31 20.68
C LYS A 193 -6.50 -4.00 21.44
N TYR A 194 -7.46 -4.52 20.68
CA TYR A 194 -8.54 -5.32 21.22
C TYR A 194 -8.54 -6.67 20.53
N HIS A 195 -8.84 -7.70 21.28
CA HIS A 195 -9.17 -9.01 20.74
C HIS A 195 -10.69 -9.13 20.67
N PHE A 196 -11.22 -9.32 19.48
CA PHE A 196 -12.65 -9.51 19.22
C PHE A 196 -12.88 -10.94 18.79
N LYS A 197 -13.90 -11.59 19.40
CA LYS A 197 -14.28 -12.96 19.10
C LYS A 197 -15.79 -13.13 19.10
N ASN A 198 -16.30 -13.83 18.12
CA ASN A 198 -17.68 -14.35 18.10
C ASN A 198 -17.71 -15.73 17.43
N ALA A 199 -18.89 -16.29 17.20
CA ALA A 199 -19.05 -17.59 16.55
C ALA A 199 -18.53 -17.67 15.10
N PHE A 200 -18.33 -16.53 14.43
CA PHE A 200 -17.99 -16.45 13.01
C PHE A 200 -16.61 -15.85 12.72
N ALA A 201 -16.07 -15.07 13.65
CA ALA A 201 -14.81 -14.37 13.46
C ALA A 201 -14.05 -14.23 14.78
N GLU A 202 -12.72 -14.35 14.68
CA GLU A 202 -11.79 -14.06 15.77
C GLU A 202 -10.68 -13.19 15.17
N GLN A 203 -10.50 -11.98 15.69
CA GLN A 203 -9.58 -11.01 15.10
C GLN A 203 -9.06 -10.01 16.12
N ASP A 204 -7.80 -9.64 15.96
CA ASP A 204 -7.20 -8.51 16.67
C ASP A 204 -7.48 -7.21 15.94
N LEU A 205 -7.96 -6.21 16.68
CA LEU A 205 -8.27 -4.88 16.18
C LEU A 205 -7.31 -3.88 16.80
N THR A 206 -6.63 -3.11 15.97
CA THR A 206 -5.79 -2.00 16.43
C THR A 206 -6.41 -0.70 15.99
N LEU A 207 -6.78 0.14 16.96
CA LEU A 207 -7.48 1.40 16.73
C LEU A 207 -6.67 2.57 17.31
N SER A 208 -6.71 3.71 16.63
CA SER A 208 -6.06 4.95 17.04
C SER A 208 -6.99 6.14 16.86
N ILE A 209 -6.96 7.09 17.76
CA ILE A 209 -7.72 8.36 17.60
C ILE A 209 -7.13 9.20 16.47
N HIS A 210 -5.80 9.14 16.32
CA HIS A 210 -5.06 9.89 15.31
C HIS A 210 -4.27 8.89 14.43
N PRO A 211 -4.94 8.19 13.49
CA PRO A 211 -4.25 7.27 12.60
C PRO A 211 -3.26 8.02 11.71
N GLU A 212 -2.08 7.45 11.54
CA GLU A 212 -1.05 8.02 10.68
C GLU A 212 -1.39 7.85 9.20
N ALA A 213 -1.09 8.89 8.42
CA ALA A 213 -1.30 8.86 6.98
C ALA A 213 -0.43 7.77 6.32
N GLY A 214 -1.00 7.04 5.36
CA GLY A 214 -0.32 5.93 4.71
C GLY A 214 -0.28 4.63 5.52
N GLN A 215 -0.97 4.56 6.68
CA GLN A 215 -1.16 3.36 7.48
C GLN A 215 -2.59 2.82 7.36
N GLU A 216 -2.76 1.53 7.62
CA GLU A 216 -4.07 0.86 7.57
C GLU A 216 -4.92 1.07 8.83
N PHE A 217 -4.34 1.61 9.89
CA PHE A 217 -5.02 1.80 11.17
C PHE A 217 -6.04 2.94 11.11
N GLN A 218 -7.15 2.76 11.79
CA GLN A 218 -8.28 3.67 11.73
C GLN A 218 -8.86 3.96 13.11
N SER A 219 -9.66 5.02 13.21
CA SER A 219 -10.48 5.32 14.39
C SER A 219 -11.88 4.70 14.30
N THR A 220 -12.29 4.25 13.11
CA THR A 220 -13.59 3.60 12.88
C THR A 220 -13.40 2.40 11.98
N LEU A 221 -13.92 1.25 12.37
CA LEU A 221 -13.86 0.01 11.62
C LEU A 221 -15.23 -0.63 11.56
N THR A 222 -15.60 -1.20 10.42
CA THR A 222 -16.87 -1.94 10.27
C THR A 222 -16.57 -3.40 9.93
N MET A 223 -17.16 -4.32 10.70
CA MET A 223 -17.07 -5.75 10.48
C MET A 223 -18.47 -6.32 10.34
N GLY A 224 -18.87 -6.65 9.12
CA GLY A 224 -20.25 -7.03 8.83
C GLY A 224 -21.23 -5.93 9.27
N PRO A 225 -22.23 -6.25 10.12
CA PRO A 225 -23.16 -5.25 10.63
C PRO A 225 -22.61 -4.39 11.77
N LEU A 226 -21.52 -4.80 12.45
CA LEU A 226 -21.00 -4.15 13.65
C LEU A 226 -19.99 -3.07 13.27
N SER A 227 -20.19 -1.85 13.81
CA SER A 227 -19.26 -0.73 13.70
C SER A 227 -18.54 -0.50 15.02
N PHE A 228 -17.21 -0.45 14.96
CA PHE A 228 -16.33 -0.08 16.06
C PHE A 228 -15.96 1.39 15.89
N ASN A 229 -16.16 2.19 16.92
CA ASN A 229 -15.88 3.63 16.92
C ASN A 229 -14.95 3.95 18.09
N TYR A 230 -13.73 4.38 17.79
CA TYR A 230 -12.69 4.65 18.77
C TYR A 230 -12.55 6.16 19.00
N TYR A 231 -12.76 6.60 20.23
CA TYR A 231 -12.86 8.00 20.59
C TYR A 231 -11.99 8.35 21.80
N PRO A 232 -11.72 9.66 22.02
CA PRO A 232 -11.02 10.13 23.20
C PRO A 232 -11.66 9.63 24.51
N ALA A 233 -10.81 9.23 25.48
CA ALA A 233 -11.26 8.70 26.75
C ALA A 233 -12.15 9.70 27.53
N SER A 234 -11.92 11.00 27.37
CA SER A 234 -12.73 12.05 27.98
C SER A 234 -14.18 12.04 27.52
N LEU A 235 -14.51 11.42 26.37
CA LEU A 235 -15.90 11.35 25.87
C LEU A 235 -16.71 10.19 26.48
N ALA A 236 -16.11 9.30 27.24
CA ALA A 236 -16.82 8.15 27.82
C ALA A 236 -17.99 8.59 28.73
N HIS A 237 -17.85 9.69 29.49
CA HIS A 237 -18.91 10.22 30.36
C HIS A 237 -20.17 10.56 29.58
N CYS A 238 -20.08 10.93 28.33
CA CYS A 238 -21.20 11.28 27.46
C CYS A 238 -22.15 10.11 27.24
N PHE A 239 -21.63 8.90 27.27
CA PHE A 239 -22.37 7.66 27.07
C PHE A 239 -22.94 7.08 28.37
N ALA A 240 -22.72 7.75 29.49
CA ALA A 240 -23.42 7.47 30.75
C ALA A 240 -24.82 8.09 30.81
N GLN A 241 -25.14 9.04 29.92
CA GLN A 241 -26.43 9.70 29.85
C GLN A 241 -27.46 8.84 29.11
N ASN A 242 -28.76 8.97 29.52
CA ASN A 242 -29.83 8.13 28.95
C ASN A 242 -30.23 8.49 27.51
N ASN A 243 -29.95 9.70 27.03
CA ASN A 243 -30.32 10.11 25.67
C ASN A 243 -29.50 9.32 24.62
N PRO A 244 -30.14 8.59 23.71
CA PRO A 244 -29.45 7.83 22.69
C PRO A 244 -28.82 8.69 21.58
N SER A 245 -29.41 9.84 21.28
CA SER A 245 -28.86 10.74 20.25
C SER A 245 -27.68 11.52 20.77
N LYS A 246 -26.56 11.49 20.06
CA LYS A 246 -25.32 12.15 20.46
C LYS A 246 -24.68 12.87 19.28
N ILE A 247 -24.16 14.04 19.53
CA ILE A 247 -23.24 14.74 18.64
C ILE A 247 -21.90 14.84 19.35
N ILE A 248 -20.87 14.32 18.69
CA ILE A 248 -19.52 14.25 19.21
C ILE A 248 -18.63 15.13 18.35
N LEU A 249 -17.91 16.02 19.01
CA LEU A 249 -16.95 16.92 18.42
C LEU A 249 -15.63 16.80 19.16
N TRP A 250 -14.54 16.53 18.46
CA TRP A 250 -13.22 16.62 19.06
C TRP A 250 -12.18 17.14 18.07
N ASN A 251 -11.19 17.79 18.59
CA ASN A 251 -9.94 18.08 17.93
C ASN A 251 -8.78 17.42 18.72
N SER A 252 -7.55 17.79 18.43
CA SER A 252 -6.41 17.19 19.13
C SER A 252 -6.38 17.49 20.64
N VAL A 253 -7.06 18.51 21.12
CA VAL A 253 -7.03 18.99 22.51
C VAL A 253 -8.39 18.86 23.18
N THR A 254 -9.44 19.37 22.56
CA THR A 254 -10.78 19.42 23.14
C THR A 254 -11.66 18.31 22.61
N ALA A 255 -12.46 17.73 23.51
CA ALA A 255 -13.45 16.73 23.16
C ALA A 255 -14.76 17.06 23.89
N GLU A 256 -15.82 17.26 23.13
CA GLU A 256 -17.15 17.61 23.63
C GLU A 256 -18.20 16.64 23.09
N CYS A 257 -19.22 16.39 23.86
CA CYS A 257 -20.44 15.81 23.36
C CYS A 257 -21.67 16.56 23.88
N PHE A 258 -22.72 16.56 23.11
CA PHE A 258 -24.00 17.17 23.47
C PHE A 258 -25.14 16.42 22.80
N THR A 259 -26.33 16.59 23.30
CA THR A 259 -27.53 16.08 22.64
C THR A 259 -28.08 17.12 21.65
N PRO A 260 -28.86 16.73 20.65
CA PRO A 260 -29.47 17.64 19.70
C PRO A 260 -30.32 18.73 20.39
N GLU A 261 -30.98 18.39 21.50
CA GLU A 261 -31.85 19.32 22.26
C GLU A 261 -31.07 20.40 23.00
N GLU A 262 -29.84 20.10 23.45
CA GLU A 262 -29.02 21.04 24.22
C GLU A 262 -28.53 22.25 23.40
N ARG A 263 -28.46 22.15 22.07
CA ARG A 263 -27.97 23.22 21.19
C ARG A 263 -28.98 23.68 20.13
N HIS A 264 -30.27 23.51 20.34
CA HIS A 264 -31.33 23.98 19.44
C HIS A 264 -31.07 23.74 17.95
N LEU A 265 -30.97 22.49 17.57
CA LEU A 265 -30.81 22.11 16.16
C LEU A 265 -32.01 22.57 15.34
N VAL A 266 -31.76 23.42 14.35
CA VAL A 266 -32.80 23.91 13.45
C VAL A 266 -32.90 22.93 12.27
N ILE A 267 -34.07 22.31 12.10
CA ILE A 267 -34.37 21.55 10.90
C ILE A 267 -34.76 22.55 9.82
N LYS A 268 -33.89 22.73 8.80
CA LYS A 268 -34.23 23.53 7.62
C LYS A 268 -34.78 22.64 6.53
N THR A 269 -35.90 23.02 5.96
CA THR A 269 -36.49 22.39 4.78
C THR A 269 -36.14 23.26 3.58
N THR A 270 -35.40 22.74 2.61
CA THR A 270 -35.21 23.40 1.32
C THR A 270 -36.18 22.82 0.33
N GLY A 271 -36.67 23.62 -0.58
CA GLY A 271 -37.86 23.48 -1.44
C GLY A 271 -38.12 22.23 -2.27
N ALA A 272 -37.56 21.08 -1.92
CA ALA A 272 -37.81 19.79 -2.56
C ALA A 272 -37.88 18.64 -1.54
N ASN A 273 -38.62 18.82 -0.43
CA ASN A 273 -38.77 17.84 0.66
C ASN A 273 -37.44 17.34 1.33
N ASN A 274 -36.32 17.95 1.04
CA ASN A 274 -35.06 17.58 1.68
C ASN A 274 -34.96 18.30 3.03
N ARG A 275 -34.96 17.52 4.10
CA ARG A 275 -34.76 18.01 5.48
C ARG A 275 -33.28 17.90 5.81
N PHE A 276 -32.71 18.98 6.30
CA PHE A 276 -31.33 19.01 6.82
C PHE A 276 -31.34 19.40 8.29
N VAL A 277 -30.41 18.80 9.04
CA VAL A 277 -30.15 19.21 10.43
C VAL A 277 -29.01 20.22 10.40
N VAL A 278 -29.23 21.41 10.94
CA VAL A 278 -28.24 22.50 10.95
C VAL A 278 -27.84 22.81 12.38
N LEU A 279 -26.55 22.72 12.66
CA LEU A 279 -25.95 23.00 13.95
C LEU A 279 -25.11 24.28 13.86
N PRO A 280 -25.40 25.32 14.65
CA PRO A 280 -24.53 26.49 14.80
C PRO A 280 -23.19 26.09 15.43
N TYR A 281 -22.08 26.48 14.80
CA TYR A 281 -20.73 26.15 15.28
C TYR A 281 -19.73 27.23 14.82
N ASN A 282 -19.00 27.86 15.76
CA ASN A 282 -17.94 28.85 15.50
C ASN A 282 -18.31 29.92 14.45
N ASN A 283 -19.39 30.66 14.65
CA ASN A 283 -19.94 31.66 13.71
C ASN A 283 -20.32 31.11 12.32
N SER A 284 -20.44 29.79 12.19
CA SER A 284 -20.81 29.07 10.98
C SER A 284 -21.89 28.04 11.28
N PHE A 285 -22.30 27.29 10.27
CA PHE A 285 -23.29 26.22 10.42
C PHE A 285 -22.74 24.91 9.87
N LEU A 286 -22.89 23.83 10.67
CA LEU A 286 -22.68 22.48 10.23
C LEU A 286 -24.00 21.90 9.75
N THR A 287 -24.01 21.31 8.57
CA THR A 287 -25.20 20.71 7.97
C THR A 287 -25.04 19.19 7.90
N PHE A 288 -26.08 18.50 8.32
CA PHE A 288 -26.15 17.04 8.30
C PHE A 288 -27.40 16.58 7.55
N PHE A 289 -27.35 15.38 6.98
CA PHE A 289 -28.55 14.70 6.54
C PHE A 289 -29.44 14.32 7.73
N PRO A 290 -30.73 13.97 7.51
CA PRO A 290 -31.64 13.59 8.61
C PRO A 290 -31.16 12.39 9.44
N ASP A 291 -30.30 11.55 8.89
CA ASP A 291 -29.64 10.43 9.58
C ASP A 291 -28.35 10.85 10.31
N PHE A 292 -28.08 12.15 10.37
CA PHE A 292 -26.88 12.77 10.92
C PHE A 292 -25.59 12.43 10.20
N SER A 293 -25.61 11.89 8.99
CA SER A 293 -24.42 11.81 8.17
C SER A 293 -23.98 13.22 7.70
N PRO A 294 -22.65 13.49 7.57
CA PRO A 294 -22.15 14.81 7.16
C PRO A 294 -22.59 15.16 5.74
N PHE A 295 -23.00 16.42 5.54
CA PHE A 295 -23.31 16.91 4.20
C PHE A 295 -22.01 17.31 3.45
N PRO A 296 -21.82 16.91 2.19
CA PRO A 296 -20.55 17.11 1.48
C PRO A 296 -20.12 18.58 1.26
N MET A 297 -21.04 19.54 1.38
CA MET A 297 -20.73 20.96 1.16
C MET A 297 -20.00 21.63 2.33
N ASP A 298 -19.99 21.01 3.51
CA ASP A 298 -19.32 21.54 4.70
C ASP A 298 -17.80 21.29 4.72
N THR A 299 -17.20 20.86 3.62
CA THR A 299 -15.76 20.65 3.48
C THR A 299 -14.92 21.90 3.74
N LYS A 300 -15.48 23.10 3.70
CA LYS A 300 -14.79 24.34 4.10
C LYS A 300 -14.56 24.45 5.62
N LEU A 301 -15.37 23.78 6.43
CA LEU A 301 -15.22 23.72 7.89
C LEU A 301 -14.25 22.62 8.36
N GLN A 302 -13.95 21.67 7.49
CA GLN A 302 -12.86 20.70 7.70
C GLN A 302 -11.46 21.31 7.47
N THR A 303 -11.37 22.59 7.14
CA THR A 303 -10.09 23.29 6.93
C THR A 303 -9.36 23.64 8.23
N ASP A 304 -9.99 23.61 9.38
CA ASP A 304 -9.27 23.43 10.64
C ASP A 304 -8.93 21.94 10.76
N GLU A 305 -7.76 21.60 10.28
CA GLU A 305 -7.21 20.27 9.92
C GLU A 305 -7.34 19.15 10.97
N LYS A 306 -8.03 19.36 12.08
CA LYS A 306 -7.96 18.47 13.24
C LYS A 306 -9.29 18.25 13.97
N SER A 307 -10.38 18.91 13.54
CA SER A 307 -11.69 18.71 14.19
C SER A 307 -12.47 17.59 13.51
N ILE A 308 -12.90 16.63 14.30
CA ILE A 308 -13.73 15.51 13.84
C ILE A 308 -15.11 15.66 14.47
N ILE A 309 -16.14 15.63 13.63
CA ILE A 309 -17.53 15.73 14.04
C ILE A 309 -18.23 14.44 13.66
N ARG A 310 -18.91 13.82 14.61
CA ARG A 310 -19.76 12.67 14.40
C ARG A 310 -21.10 12.88 15.05
N ALA A 311 -22.17 12.62 14.33
CA ALA A 311 -23.53 12.71 14.84
C ALA A 311 -24.20 11.35 14.75
N PHE A 312 -24.89 10.96 15.82
CA PHE A 312 -25.58 9.68 15.93
C PHE A 312 -27.03 9.90 16.36
N SER A 313 -27.95 9.28 15.66
CA SER A 313 -29.37 9.29 16.02
C SER A 313 -29.79 7.96 16.67
N LYS A 314 -30.89 7.99 17.44
CA LYS A 314 -31.49 6.78 18.01
C LYS A 314 -31.73 5.70 16.93
N LYS A 315 -32.26 6.10 15.77
CA LYS A 315 -32.53 5.21 14.66
C LYS A 315 -31.29 4.44 14.19
N LEU A 316 -30.12 5.09 14.12
CA LEU A 316 -28.88 4.44 13.71
C LEU A 316 -28.51 3.30 14.65
N PHE A 317 -28.67 3.45 15.97
CA PHE A 317 -28.37 2.41 16.95
C PHE A 317 -29.42 1.29 16.97
N GLU A 318 -30.64 1.59 16.58
CA GLU A 318 -31.69 0.60 16.45
C GLU A 318 -31.52 -0.29 15.22
N GLU A 319 -30.98 0.28 14.14
CA GLU A 319 -30.78 -0.44 12.86
C GLU A 319 -29.46 -1.21 12.83
N LYS A 320 -28.39 -0.64 13.38
CA LYS A 320 -27.04 -1.20 13.29
C LYS A 320 -26.36 -1.28 14.65
N PRO A 321 -25.67 -2.41 14.94
CA PRO A 321 -24.81 -2.51 16.11
C PRO A 321 -23.65 -1.51 16.05
N ASN A 322 -23.48 -0.70 17.07
CA ASN A 322 -22.38 0.27 17.21
C ASN A 322 -21.71 0.07 18.57
N LEU A 323 -20.44 -0.23 18.56
CA LEU A 323 -19.59 -0.30 19.73
C LEU A 323 -18.68 0.93 19.78
N PHE A 324 -18.71 1.63 20.88
CA PHE A 324 -17.86 2.79 21.16
C PHE A 324 -16.78 2.38 22.13
N LEU A 325 -15.52 2.70 21.79
CA LEU A 325 -14.34 2.34 22.55
C LEU A 325 -13.58 3.59 22.95
N PHE A 326 -13.22 3.69 24.23
CA PHE A 326 -12.56 4.85 24.84
C PHE A 326 -11.26 4.40 25.55
N GLY A 327 -10.41 3.69 24.83
CA GLY A 327 -9.24 3.05 25.43
C GLY A 327 -9.62 1.92 26.37
N LYS A 328 -9.71 2.22 27.66
CA LYS A 328 -10.03 1.22 28.72
C LYS A 328 -11.53 1.10 29.01
N GLN A 329 -12.39 1.69 28.20
CA GLN A 329 -13.84 1.62 28.36
C GLN A 329 -14.53 1.30 27.04
N ALA A 330 -15.67 0.63 27.11
CA ALA A 330 -16.55 0.34 26.00
C ALA A 330 -17.98 0.75 26.31
N ALA A 331 -18.69 1.30 25.32
CA ALA A 331 -20.09 1.64 25.45
C ALA A 331 -20.91 1.19 24.25
N TRP A 332 -22.16 0.84 24.51
CA TRP A 332 -23.15 0.54 23.47
C TRP A 332 -24.57 0.89 23.94
N TYR A 333 -25.46 1.10 23.01
CA TYR A 333 -26.87 1.33 23.32
C TYR A 333 -27.60 0.01 23.42
N SER A 334 -28.18 -0.28 24.61
CA SER A 334 -29.02 -1.45 24.87
C SER A 334 -30.47 -1.15 24.47
N LYS A 335 -30.93 -1.81 23.40
CA LYS A 335 -32.33 -1.67 22.95
C LYS A 335 -33.33 -2.19 23.99
N SER A 336 -32.99 -3.28 24.67
CA SER A 336 -33.87 -3.91 25.67
C SER A 336 -34.08 -3.05 26.90
N GLU A 337 -33.06 -2.31 27.31
CA GLU A 337 -33.06 -1.46 28.49
C GLU A 337 -33.29 0.01 28.15
N ASN A 338 -33.30 0.37 26.86
CA ASN A 338 -33.44 1.72 26.35
C ASN A 338 -32.46 2.71 26.99
N LYS A 339 -31.21 2.26 27.21
CA LYS A 339 -30.15 3.05 27.81
C LYS A 339 -28.77 2.71 27.27
N TRP A 340 -27.84 3.63 27.51
CA TRP A 340 -26.43 3.35 27.30
C TRP A 340 -25.89 2.42 28.38
N VAL A 341 -25.06 1.47 27.95
CA VAL A 341 -24.27 0.60 28.82
C VAL A 341 -22.81 1.01 28.65
N LEU A 342 -22.17 1.41 29.74
CA LEU A 342 -20.74 1.71 29.80
C LEU A 342 -20.06 0.62 30.66
N LYS A 343 -18.98 0.03 30.14
CA LYS A 343 -18.22 -1.02 30.80
C LYS A 343 -16.73 -0.72 30.79
N ASP A 344 -16.05 -0.99 31.89
CA ASP A 344 -14.60 -0.93 31.95
C ASP A 344 -13.98 -2.20 31.32
N LEU A 345 -12.89 -2.01 30.58
CA LEU A 345 -12.10 -3.04 29.98
C LEU A 345 -10.74 -3.10 30.70
N ALA A 346 -10.54 -4.14 31.50
CA ALA A 346 -9.25 -4.35 32.15
C ALA A 346 -8.19 -4.78 31.12
N LEU A 347 -7.01 -4.16 31.18
CA LEU A 347 -5.89 -4.56 30.33
C LEU A 347 -5.52 -6.02 30.57
N LYS A 348 -5.54 -6.83 29.53
CA LYS A 348 -5.33 -8.30 29.60
C LYS A 348 -6.24 -8.98 30.63
N GLY A 349 -7.40 -8.38 30.91
CA GLY A 349 -8.40 -8.89 31.84
C GLY A 349 -9.43 -9.82 31.21
N ALA A 350 -10.53 -10.04 31.92
CA ALA A 350 -11.65 -10.82 31.42
C ALA A 350 -12.32 -10.15 30.20
N SER A 351 -12.83 -10.97 29.29
CA SER A 351 -13.64 -10.50 28.17
C SER A 351 -14.94 -9.85 28.63
N VAL A 352 -15.38 -8.86 27.89
CA VAL A 352 -16.71 -8.25 28.06
C VAL A 352 -17.61 -8.78 26.95
N THR A 353 -18.71 -9.44 27.33
CA THR A 353 -19.71 -9.96 26.40
C THR A 353 -20.57 -8.79 25.88
N LEU A 354 -20.71 -8.73 24.55
CA LEU A 354 -21.52 -7.75 23.84
C LEU A 354 -22.93 -8.32 23.58
N PRO A 355 -23.96 -7.46 23.42
CA PRO A 355 -25.34 -7.92 23.23
C PRO A 355 -25.61 -8.52 21.83
N TRP A 356 -24.59 -8.56 20.95
CA TRP A 356 -24.74 -9.02 19.56
C TRP A 356 -23.93 -10.31 19.33
N MET A 357 -24.59 -11.35 18.81
CA MET A 357 -23.94 -12.57 18.30
C MET A 357 -23.02 -13.26 19.32
N ASN A 358 -23.29 -13.13 20.62
CA ASN A 358 -22.42 -13.59 21.70
C ASN A 358 -20.96 -13.17 21.50
N ALA A 359 -20.77 -11.97 20.96
CA ALA A 359 -19.45 -11.45 20.73
C ALA A 359 -18.79 -11.06 22.07
N GLU A 360 -17.47 -11.23 22.13
CA GLU A 360 -16.64 -10.85 23.25
C GLU A 360 -15.55 -9.88 22.78
N ILE A 361 -15.24 -8.93 23.63
CA ILE A 361 -14.12 -8.00 23.42
C ILE A 361 -13.21 -7.97 24.63
N THR A 362 -11.91 -8.01 24.38
CA THR A 362 -10.87 -7.94 25.42
C THR A 362 -9.87 -6.87 25.03
N LEU A 363 -9.44 -6.04 25.98
CA LEU A 363 -8.36 -5.09 25.78
C LEU A 363 -7.02 -5.80 25.96
N THR A 364 -6.25 -5.95 24.90
CA THR A 364 -4.96 -6.66 24.91
C THR A 364 -3.78 -5.73 25.11
N ASP A 365 -3.83 -4.50 24.59
CA ASP A 365 -2.79 -3.48 24.76
C ASP A 365 -3.40 -2.07 24.70
N HIS A 366 -2.76 -1.12 25.39
CA HIS A 366 -3.18 0.27 25.41
C HIS A 366 -1.95 1.17 25.56
N GLN A 367 -1.84 2.15 24.70
CA GLN A 367 -0.72 3.08 24.66
C GLN A 367 -1.22 4.52 24.71
N ASP A 368 -0.70 5.27 25.66
CA ASP A 368 -0.88 6.70 25.75
C ASP A 368 0.22 7.37 24.91
N ARG A 369 -0.18 8.38 24.09
CA ARG A 369 0.69 9.21 23.24
C ARG A 369 1.46 8.46 22.12
N LEU A 370 1.26 7.18 21.94
CA LEU A 370 1.81 6.42 20.82
C LEU A 370 0.73 6.04 19.81
N VAL A 371 1.15 5.92 18.56
CA VAL A 371 0.29 5.50 17.44
C VAL A 371 0.78 4.18 16.87
N PRO A 372 -0.13 3.34 16.35
CA PRO A 372 0.26 2.10 15.70
C PRO A 372 0.87 2.39 14.34
N PHE A 373 1.91 1.67 14.00
CA PHE A 373 2.62 1.82 12.74
C PHE A 373 3.13 0.46 12.24
N ASN A 374 2.95 0.18 10.95
CA ASN A 374 3.58 -0.95 10.28
C ASN A 374 4.80 -0.46 9.52
N ILE A 375 5.98 -0.69 10.11
CA ILE A 375 7.26 -0.32 9.49
C ILE A 375 7.58 -1.38 8.44
N PRO A 376 7.70 -1.03 7.15
CA PRO A 376 8.11 -1.98 6.13
C PRO A 376 9.56 -2.42 6.36
N GLU A 377 9.77 -3.72 6.60
CA GLU A 377 11.09 -4.35 6.67
C GLU A 377 11.33 -5.20 5.43
N SER A 378 12.54 -5.12 4.87
CA SER A 378 12.95 -5.95 3.71
C SER A 378 12.95 -7.42 4.10
N THR A 379 12.33 -8.25 3.28
CA THR A 379 12.27 -9.70 3.48
C THR A 379 12.56 -10.44 2.17
N ILE A 380 12.84 -11.72 2.28
CA ILE A 380 12.83 -12.61 1.13
C ILE A 380 11.39 -13.12 0.96
N PRO A 381 10.77 -12.96 -0.22
CA PRO A 381 9.41 -13.40 -0.44
C PRO A 381 9.29 -14.92 -0.29
N ILE A 382 8.12 -15.41 0.05
CA ILE A 382 7.81 -16.85 0.08
C ILE A 382 6.55 -17.07 -0.74
N GLN A 383 6.64 -18.00 -1.70
CA GLN A 383 5.53 -18.41 -2.53
C GLN A 383 4.99 -19.77 -2.10
N LYS A 384 3.65 -19.90 -2.05
CA LYS A 384 2.98 -21.17 -1.84
C LYS A 384 1.75 -21.23 -2.74
N ASN A 385 1.59 -22.34 -3.46
CA ASN A 385 0.47 -22.55 -4.40
C ASN A 385 0.28 -21.40 -5.41
N GLY A 386 1.38 -20.83 -5.92
CA GLY A 386 1.33 -19.74 -6.90
C GLY A 386 1.09 -18.32 -6.32
N SER A 387 0.82 -18.20 -5.02
CA SER A 387 0.60 -16.92 -4.34
C SER A 387 1.73 -16.59 -3.39
N LEU A 388 2.13 -15.32 -3.31
CA LEU A 388 3.04 -14.84 -2.28
C LEU A 388 2.31 -14.84 -0.94
N ILE A 389 2.87 -15.55 0.04
CA ILE A 389 2.40 -15.57 1.44
C ILE A 389 3.23 -14.69 2.34
N LYS A 390 4.38 -14.21 1.85
CA LYS A 390 5.28 -13.29 2.53
C LYS A 390 5.98 -12.42 1.49
N GLY A 391 6.24 -11.14 1.83
CA GLY A 391 6.96 -10.22 0.94
C GLY A 391 6.15 -9.70 -0.24
N ASP A 392 4.83 -9.64 -0.14
CA ASP A 392 3.92 -9.11 -1.15
C ASP A 392 3.77 -7.58 -1.09
N ILE A 393 4.30 -6.95 -0.02
CA ILE A 393 4.32 -5.51 0.16
C ILE A 393 5.50 -4.91 -0.62
N ARG A 394 5.22 -3.92 -1.46
CA ARG A 394 6.21 -2.99 -2.01
C ARG A 394 6.14 -1.69 -1.25
N ALA A 395 7.26 -1.21 -0.75
CA ALA A 395 7.29 -0.02 0.09
C ALA A 395 8.29 1.01 -0.41
N VAL A 396 7.89 2.27 -0.37
CA VAL A 396 8.73 3.42 -0.70
C VAL A 396 8.78 4.35 0.50
N ARG A 397 9.97 4.69 0.94
CA ARG A 397 10.18 5.70 1.98
C ARG A 397 10.37 7.06 1.34
N LEU A 398 9.56 7.99 1.79
CA LEU A 398 9.56 9.38 1.34
C LEU A 398 9.96 10.31 2.46
N GLU A 399 10.60 11.42 2.10
CA GLU A 399 10.75 12.58 2.98
C GLU A 399 9.99 13.75 2.37
N ILE A 400 9.04 14.32 3.11
CA ILE A 400 8.18 15.43 2.70
C ILE A 400 8.24 16.50 3.78
N LEU A 401 8.79 17.66 3.45
CA LEU A 401 8.95 18.78 4.39
C LEU A 401 9.67 18.37 5.70
N GLY A 402 10.72 17.53 5.58
CA GLY A 402 11.51 17.04 6.71
C GLY A 402 10.85 15.96 7.57
N LYS A 403 9.71 15.41 7.13
CA LYS A 403 9.03 14.28 7.78
C LYS A 403 9.12 13.03 6.90
N GLU A 404 9.28 11.88 7.54
CA GLU A 404 9.34 10.60 6.84
C GLU A 404 7.95 9.96 6.74
N TYR A 405 7.67 9.39 5.58
CA TYR A 405 6.43 8.67 5.27
C TYR A 405 6.74 7.36 4.54
N TRP A 406 5.90 6.37 4.75
CA TRP A 406 5.91 5.15 3.98
C TRP A 406 4.69 5.07 3.07
N VAL A 407 4.91 4.73 1.82
CA VAL A 407 3.87 4.43 0.84
C VAL A 407 4.04 2.99 0.40
N THR A 408 2.95 2.23 0.43
CA THR A 408 2.96 0.84 -0.02
C THR A 408 1.99 0.63 -1.18
N ASN A 409 2.11 -0.52 -1.86
CA ASN A 409 1.14 -0.89 -2.91
C ASN A 409 -0.29 -1.09 -2.38
N TYR A 410 -0.47 -1.23 -1.07
CA TYR A 410 -1.79 -1.36 -0.43
C TYR A 410 -2.28 -0.08 0.23
N SER A 411 -1.39 0.86 0.52
CA SER A 411 -1.70 2.06 1.28
C SER A 411 -1.14 3.30 0.60
N PRO A 412 -1.92 3.94 -0.29
CA PRO A 412 -1.56 5.23 -0.89
C PRO A 412 -1.55 6.33 0.18
N LEU A 413 -0.68 7.31 -0.01
CA LEU A 413 -0.55 8.47 0.87
C LEU A 413 -1.29 9.67 0.27
N SER A 414 -2.23 10.24 1.02
CA SER A 414 -2.92 11.48 0.63
C SER A 414 -2.63 12.57 1.66
N LEU A 415 -2.02 13.65 1.22
CA LEU A 415 -1.58 14.77 2.07
C LEU A 415 -1.98 16.11 1.45
N LEU A 416 -2.02 17.13 2.31
CA LEU A 416 -2.04 18.54 1.91
C LEU A 416 -0.62 19.10 2.02
N ILE A 417 0.01 19.40 0.90
CA ILE A 417 1.34 20.01 0.84
C ILE A 417 1.17 21.44 0.35
N GLN A 418 1.49 22.43 1.20
CA GLN A 418 1.31 23.85 0.88
C GLN A 418 -0.10 24.21 0.37
N GLY A 419 -1.13 23.61 0.98
CA GLY A 419 -2.53 23.83 0.62
C GLY A 419 -3.02 23.09 -0.63
N LYS A 420 -2.17 22.28 -1.27
CA LYS A 420 -2.50 21.46 -2.43
C LYS A 420 -2.68 20.00 -2.02
N LYS A 421 -3.76 19.38 -2.46
CA LYS A 421 -3.95 17.94 -2.26
C LYS A 421 -2.98 17.16 -3.15
N VAL A 422 -2.21 16.27 -2.54
CA VAL A 422 -1.25 15.40 -3.23
C VAL A 422 -1.59 13.96 -2.88
N VAL A 423 -1.67 13.11 -3.90
CA VAL A 423 -1.86 11.67 -3.74
C VAL A 423 -0.64 10.95 -4.29
N ILE A 424 -0.03 10.10 -3.47
CA ILE A 424 1.19 9.37 -3.80
C ILE A 424 0.90 7.88 -3.71
N GLU A 425 1.20 7.16 -4.78
CA GLU A 425 0.89 5.73 -4.93
C GLU A 425 2.16 4.97 -5.36
N ALA A 426 2.48 3.88 -4.68
CA ALA A 426 3.46 2.90 -5.14
C ALA A 426 2.70 1.81 -5.92
N THR A 427 2.92 1.74 -7.22
CA THR A 427 2.14 0.85 -8.10
C THR A 427 3.00 0.31 -9.25
N LYS A 428 2.41 -0.47 -10.11
CA LYS A 428 3.03 -0.87 -11.37
C LYS A 428 2.64 0.09 -12.48
N GLU A 429 3.54 0.28 -13.46
CA GLU A 429 3.24 1.02 -14.67
C GLU A 429 2.07 0.35 -15.41
N ALA A 430 1.12 1.14 -15.88
CA ALA A 430 0.00 0.66 -16.68
C ALA A 430 0.03 1.29 -18.08
N LEU A 431 -0.16 0.46 -19.09
CA LEU A 431 -0.28 0.86 -20.49
C LEU A 431 -1.74 0.71 -20.93
N THR A 432 -2.30 1.77 -21.50
CA THR A 432 -3.66 1.72 -22.08
C THR A 432 -3.57 1.33 -23.53
N LEU A 433 -4.20 0.22 -23.90
CA LEU A 433 -4.29 -0.24 -25.28
C LEU A 433 -5.29 0.63 -26.07
N PRO A 434 -5.06 0.81 -27.40
CA PRO A 434 -5.99 1.54 -28.27
C PRO A 434 -7.29 0.75 -28.58
N PHE A 435 -7.39 -0.48 -28.12
CA PHE A 435 -8.54 -1.37 -28.28
C PHE A 435 -8.89 -2.06 -26.96
N GLU A 436 -10.10 -2.60 -26.86
CA GLU A 436 -10.59 -3.35 -25.70
C GLU A 436 -10.41 -4.85 -25.93
N LEU A 437 -10.05 -5.55 -24.85
CA LEU A 437 -10.07 -7.01 -24.78
C LEU A 437 -11.21 -7.42 -23.85
N ALA A 438 -12.01 -8.37 -24.29
CA ALA A 438 -13.09 -8.98 -23.51
C ALA A 438 -12.97 -10.51 -23.54
N LEU A 439 -13.46 -11.15 -22.48
CA LEU A 439 -13.59 -12.61 -22.36
C LEU A 439 -14.96 -13.03 -22.88
#